data_062aad078d73a0e7ffe39abcbae47a9d
#
_entry.id   062aad078d73a0e7ffe39abcbae47a9d
#
_cell.length_a   1.000
_cell.length_b   1.000
_cell.length_c   1.000
_cell.angle_alpha   90.00
_cell.angle_beta   90.00
_cell.angle_gamma   90.00
#
_symmetry.space_group_name_H-M   'P 1'
#
loop_
_entity.id
_entity.type
_entity.pdbx_description
1 polymer ?
#
loop_
_entity_poly.entity_id
_entity_poly.type
_entity_poly.pdbx_seq_one_letter_code
_entity_poly.pdbx_strand_id
1 'polypeptide(L)'
;MSTFINQKNIAYSLMGVDTLTAYAFFIMEKSETISSLAKALIDFQGRVQKISKDAKNPFFKSNYASLSNIQDAISKPLAESGLAYSQMPSGVNGLCTILIHAESGEYLMESFIMPVAKPNDPQAVMSGITYAKRASLTAMLGLNIDDDDDGNKAAEDSRAWLNPKTDKWSSVVQALKDGYTMDVILKKYKISTDNQALLEKEAANV
;
A
#
# COMPACT_ATOMS: atom_id res chain seq x y z
N MET A 1 -30.03 -6.70 -13.55
CA MET A 1 -29.05 -7.06 -12.49
C MET A 1 -28.94 -8.56 -12.23
N SER A 2 -30.03 -9.31 -12.12
CA SER A 2 -29.99 -10.77 -11.84
C SER A 2 -29.38 -11.62 -12.97
N THR A 3 -29.55 -11.22 -14.23
CA THR A 3 -29.08 -11.96 -15.42
C THR A 3 -27.55 -11.90 -15.58
N PHE A 4 -26.92 -10.79 -15.19
CA PHE A 4 -25.45 -10.60 -15.27
C PHE A 4 -24.70 -11.44 -14.22
N ILE A 5 -25.25 -11.53 -13.02
CA ILE A 5 -24.67 -12.36 -11.95
C ILE A 5 -24.72 -13.86 -12.35
N ASN A 6 -25.78 -14.27 -13.02
CA ASN A 6 -25.96 -15.67 -13.44
C ASN A 6 -24.97 -16.08 -14.55
N GLN A 7 -24.69 -15.21 -15.52
CA GLN A 7 -23.71 -15.49 -16.58
C GLN A 7 -22.27 -15.55 -16.06
N LYS A 8 -21.90 -14.69 -15.13
CA LYS A 8 -20.57 -14.73 -14.48
C LYS A 8 -20.37 -16.01 -13.67
N ASN A 9 -21.38 -16.43 -12.90
CA ASN A 9 -21.33 -17.67 -12.11
C ASN A 9 -21.19 -18.93 -12.99
N ILE A 10 -21.83 -18.96 -14.16
CA ILE A 10 -21.70 -20.04 -15.14
C ILE A 10 -20.29 -20.06 -15.74
N ALA A 11 -19.70 -18.91 -16.06
CA ALA A 11 -18.34 -18.82 -16.59
C ALA A 11 -17.28 -19.29 -15.58
N TYR A 12 -17.42 -18.96 -14.32
CA TYR A 12 -16.51 -19.42 -13.25
C TYR A 12 -16.63 -20.92 -12.98
N SER A 13 -17.85 -21.46 -13.02
CA SER A 13 -18.09 -22.91 -12.89
C SER A 13 -17.46 -23.69 -14.04
N LEU A 14 -17.48 -23.17 -15.26
CA LEU A 14 -16.84 -23.78 -16.43
C LEU A 14 -15.31 -23.72 -16.38
N MET A 15 -14.73 -22.79 -15.61
CA MET A 15 -13.29 -22.67 -15.39
C MET A 15 -12.78 -23.50 -14.19
N GLY A 16 -13.65 -24.26 -13.51
CA GLY A 16 -13.28 -25.06 -12.35
C GLY A 16 -12.92 -24.26 -11.11
N VAL A 17 -13.30 -22.97 -11.09
CA VAL A 17 -13.08 -22.08 -9.96
C VAL A 17 -14.31 -22.16 -9.05
N ASP A 18 -14.12 -22.51 -7.78
CA ASP A 18 -15.22 -22.53 -6.82
C ASP A 18 -15.78 -21.12 -6.60
N THR A 19 -17.03 -21.04 -6.17
CA THR A 19 -17.76 -19.77 -6.00
C THR A 19 -17.06 -18.85 -4.98
N LEU A 20 -16.37 -19.38 -3.97
CA LEU A 20 -15.62 -18.62 -2.98
C LEU A 20 -14.35 -18.01 -3.57
N THR A 21 -13.65 -18.78 -4.39
CA THR A 21 -12.47 -18.30 -5.13
C THR A 21 -12.86 -17.30 -6.23
N ALA A 22 -14.04 -17.49 -6.87
CA ALA A 22 -14.59 -16.54 -7.84
C ALA A 22 -14.93 -15.17 -7.22
N TYR A 23 -15.36 -15.11 -5.97
CA TYR A 23 -15.54 -13.87 -5.22
C TYR A 23 -14.22 -13.17 -4.88
N ALA A 24 -13.09 -13.88 -4.88
CA ALA A 24 -11.77 -13.29 -4.68
C ALA A 24 -11.20 -12.64 -5.95
N PHE A 25 -11.68 -12.99 -7.13
CA PHE A 25 -11.38 -12.30 -8.38
C PHE A 25 -12.39 -11.16 -8.60
N PHE A 26 -12.31 -10.12 -7.78
CA PHE A 26 -13.09 -8.92 -8.03
C PHE A 26 -12.51 -8.22 -9.26
N ILE A 27 -13.17 -8.41 -10.39
CA ILE A 27 -12.89 -7.68 -11.62
C ILE A 27 -13.39 -6.25 -11.41
N MET A 28 -12.57 -5.28 -11.70
CA MET A 28 -12.98 -3.88 -11.78
C MET A 28 -14.25 -3.79 -12.65
N GLU A 29 -15.31 -3.22 -12.10
CA GLU A 29 -16.55 -2.98 -12.82
C GLU A 29 -16.55 -1.58 -13.41
N LYS A 30 -17.10 -1.46 -14.61
CA LYS A 30 -17.25 -0.16 -15.30
C LYS A 30 -18.56 -0.10 -16.06
N SER A 31 -19.01 1.12 -16.40
CA SER A 31 -20.04 1.34 -17.37
C SER A 31 -19.64 0.83 -18.77
N GLU A 32 -20.60 0.67 -19.65
CA GLU A 32 -20.37 0.20 -21.03
C GLU A 32 -19.31 1.05 -21.74
N THR A 33 -19.42 2.37 -21.61
CA THR A 33 -18.43 3.35 -22.06
C THR A 33 -17.81 4.07 -20.87
N ILE A 34 -16.58 4.59 -21.02
CA ILE A 34 -15.87 5.40 -20.02
C ILE A 34 -15.22 6.64 -20.63
N SER A 35 -15.64 7.04 -21.82
CA SER A 35 -14.96 8.11 -22.58
C SER A 35 -15.10 9.48 -21.91
N SER A 36 -16.31 9.79 -21.38
CA SER A 36 -16.56 11.06 -20.68
C SER A 36 -15.87 11.06 -19.32
N LEU A 37 -15.94 9.95 -18.59
CA LEU A 37 -15.26 9.77 -17.32
C LEU A 37 -13.74 9.90 -17.48
N ALA A 38 -13.15 9.30 -18.54
CA ALA A 38 -11.72 9.40 -18.82
C ALA A 38 -11.28 10.85 -19.09
N LYS A 39 -12.08 11.61 -19.86
CA LYS A 39 -11.81 13.04 -20.09
C LYS A 39 -11.87 13.85 -18.80
N ALA A 40 -12.89 13.61 -17.97
CA ALA A 40 -13.03 14.25 -16.67
C ALA A 40 -11.89 13.90 -15.72
N LEU A 41 -11.41 12.64 -15.76
CA LEU A 41 -10.28 12.21 -14.95
C LEU A 41 -8.96 12.88 -15.39
N ILE A 42 -8.75 13.07 -16.69
CA ILE A 42 -7.59 13.83 -17.20
C ILE A 42 -7.66 15.28 -16.73
N ASP A 43 -8.83 15.93 -16.81
CA ASP A 43 -9.03 17.30 -16.32
C ASP A 43 -8.77 17.41 -14.82
N PHE A 44 -9.30 16.46 -14.03
CA PHE A 44 -9.04 16.36 -12.59
C PHE A 44 -7.54 16.23 -12.28
N GLN A 45 -6.84 15.30 -12.95
CA GLN A 45 -5.40 15.06 -12.72
C GLN A 45 -4.55 16.29 -13.10
N GLY A 46 -4.99 17.10 -14.05
CA GLY A 46 -4.36 18.38 -14.39
C GLY A 46 -4.57 19.48 -13.34
N ARG A 47 -5.60 19.37 -12.49
CA ARG A 47 -5.96 20.38 -11.47
C ARG A 47 -5.46 20.02 -10.08
N VAL A 48 -5.46 18.70 -9.75
CA VAL A 48 -5.03 18.26 -8.42
C VAL A 48 -3.55 18.54 -8.20
N GLN A 49 -3.25 19.18 -7.09
CA GLN A 49 -1.88 19.49 -6.68
C GLN A 49 -1.24 18.26 -6.02
N LYS A 50 0.08 18.23 -5.98
CA LYS A 50 0.83 17.25 -5.20
C LYS A 50 0.43 17.31 -3.73
N ILE A 51 0.07 16.16 -3.14
CA ILE A 51 -0.43 16.06 -1.76
C ILE A 51 0.74 15.82 -0.82
N SER A 52 0.91 16.70 0.18
CA SER A 52 1.97 16.57 1.18
C SER A 52 1.64 15.49 2.22
N LYS A 53 2.68 14.88 2.77
CA LYS A 53 2.56 13.97 3.92
C LYS A 53 2.41 14.79 5.20
N ASP A 54 1.27 14.67 5.87
CA ASP A 54 0.90 15.46 7.06
C ASP A 54 0.85 14.62 8.35
N ALA A 55 1.00 13.30 8.25
CA ALA A 55 0.94 12.37 9.38
C ALA A 55 2.17 11.47 9.45
N LYS A 56 2.48 10.98 10.65
CA LYS A 56 3.60 10.07 10.90
C LYS A 56 3.10 8.73 11.43
N ASN A 57 3.58 7.64 10.83
CA ASN A 57 3.36 6.30 11.34
C ASN A 57 4.37 6.02 12.46
N PRO A 58 3.92 5.83 13.73
CA PRO A 58 4.85 5.63 14.86
C PRO A 58 5.58 4.28 14.79
N PHE A 59 4.99 3.27 14.14
CA PHE A 59 5.59 1.93 14.04
C PHE A 59 6.67 1.86 12.97
N PHE A 60 6.40 2.41 11.78
CA PHE A 60 7.34 2.35 10.65
C PHE A 60 8.20 3.61 10.51
N LYS A 61 8.01 4.62 11.39
CA LYS A 61 8.70 5.93 11.34
C LYS A 61 8.60 6.63 9.98
N SER A 62 7.64 6.24 9.14
CA SER A 62 7.37 6.81 7.83
C SER A 62 6.32 7.91 7.91
N ASN A 63 6.40 8.90 7.02
CA ASN A 63 5.37 9.92 6.88
C ASN A 63 4.37 9.47 5.80
N TYR A 64 3.10 9.87 5.96
CA TYR A 64 2.05 9.57 4.99
C TYR A 64 1.04 10.71 4.90
N ALA A 65 0.31 10.80 3.79
CA ALA A 65 -0.83 11.69 3.68
C ALA A 65 -2.04 11.09 4.41
N SER A 66 -2.62 11.83 5.36
CA SER A 66 -3.83 11.39 6.06
C SER A 66 -5.04 11.33 5.12
N LEU A 67 -6.05 10.56 5.48
CA LEU A 67 -7.29 10.49 4.68
C LEU A 67 -7.96 11.87 4.55
N SER A 68 -7.98 12.66 5.62
CA SER A 68 -8.54 14.03 5.62
C SER A 68 -7.78 14.93 4.65
N ASN A 69 -6.44 14.91 4.69
CA ASN A 69 -5.62 15.71 3.79
C ASN A 69 -5.85 15.34 2.31
N ILE A 70 -5.98 14.06 2.00
CA ILE A 70 -6.32 13.60 0.65
C ILE A 70 -7.71 14.11 0.25
N GLN A 71 -8.72 13.95 1.10
CA GLN A 71 -10.09 14.38 0.84
C GLN A 71 -10.19 15.89 0.61
N ASP A 72 -9.51 16.69 1.41
CA ASP A 72 -9.45 18.14 1.27
C ASP A 72 -8.80 18.55 -0.05
N ALA A 73 -7.70 17.92 -0.42
CA ALA A 73 -6.97 18.21 -1.65
C ALA A 73 -7.75 17.87 -2.93
N ILE A 74 -8.56 16.80 -2.92
CA ILE A 74 -9.31 16.33 -4.11
C ILE A 74 -10.71 16.93 -4.23
N SER A 75 -11.30 17.43 -3.14
CA SER A 75 -12.72 17.85 -3.11
C SER A 75 -13.06 18.87 -4.18
N LYS A 76 -12.34 19.97 -4.25
CA LYS A 76 -12.57 21.03 -5.23
C LYS A 76 -12.24 20.59 -6.67
N PRO A 77 -11.06 20.00 -6.96
CA PRO A 77 -10.76 19.49 -8.30
C PRO A 77 -11.78 18.47 -8.83
N LEU A 78 -12.28 17.55 -7.99
CA LEU A 78 -13.31 16.59 -8.37
C LEU A 78 -14.61 17.32 -8.81
N ALA A 79 -15.09 18.23 -7.98
CA ALA A 79 -16.32 18.98 -8.29
C ALA A 79 -16.19 19.80 -9.59
N GLU A 80 -15.05 20.45 -9.80
CA GLU A 80 -14.79 21.24 -11.02
C GLU A 80 -14.68 20.37 -12.27
N SER A 81 -14.26 19.11 -12.15
CA SER A 81 -14.15 18.15 -13.25
C SER A 81 -15.43 17.31 -13.44
N GLY A 82 -16.50 17.59 -12.69
CA GLY A 82 -17.75 16.83 -12.79
C GLY A 82 -17.64 15.38 -12.29
N LEU A 83 -16.67 15.09 -11.42
CA LEU A 83 -16.45 13.77 -10.84
C LEU A 83 -16.96 13.71 -9.41
N ALA A 84 -17.53 12.57 -9.06
CA ALA A 84 -17.92 12.22 -7.70
C ALA A 84 -17.43 10.82 -7.36
N TYR A 85 -17.17 10.55 -6.08
CA TYR A 85 -16.86 9.20 -5.62
C TYR A 85 -17.68 8.84 -4.38
N SER A 86 -17.84 7.54 -4.15
CA SER A 86 -18.39 7.00 -2.91
C SER A 86 -17.57 5.79 -2.48
N GLN A 87 -17.44 5.62 -1.16
CA GLN A 87 -16.75 4.49 -0.56
C GLN A 87 -17.66 3.83 0.47
N MET A 88 -17.98 2.57 0.25
CA MET A 88 -18.94 1.82 1.05
C MET A 88 -18.30 0.53 1.56
N PRO A 89 -18.56 0.11 2.81
CA PRO A 89 -18.18 -1.22 3.29
C PRO A 89 -18.76 -2.30 2.34
N SER A 90 -17.95 -3.30 2.03
CA SER A 90 -18.34 -4.41 1.14
C SER A 90 -17.86 -5.73 1.71
N GLY A 91 -18.79 -6.67 1.93
CA GLY A 91 -18.47 -7.98 2.49
C GLY A 91 -17.77 -7.91 3.85
N VAL A 92 -16.91 -8.89 4.10
CA VAL A 92 -16.11 -8.96 5.34
C VAL A 92 -14.78 -8.24 5.12
N ASN A 93 -14.54 -7.15 5.87
CA ASN A 93 -13.31 -6.34 5.80
C ASN A 93 -13.03 -5.74 4.41
N GLY A 94 -14.05 -5.61 3.56
CA GLY A 94 -13.94 -5.04 2.21
C GLY A 94 -14.39 -3.59 2.16
N LEU A 95 -13.91 -2.89 1.13
CA LEU A 95 -14.31 -1.54 0.76
C LEU A 95 -14.60 -1.50 -0.73
N CYS A 96 -15.80 -1.07 -1.10
CA CYS A 96 -16.15 -0.76 -2.47
C CYS A 96 -15.93 0.74 -2.70
N THR A 97 -15.16 1.10 -3.73
CA THR A 97 -14.98 2.47 -4.18
C THR A 97 -15.55 2.62 -5.58
N ILE A 98 -16.42 3.60 -5.78
CA ILE A 98 -16.98 3.95 -7.07
C ILE A 98 -16.60 5.39 -7.42
N LEU A 99 -16.12 5.61 -8.65
CA LEU A 99 -15.90 6.91 -9.27
C LEU A 99 -16.94 7.10 -10.36
N ILE A 100 -17.63 8.24 -10.38
CA ILE A 100 -18.76 8.52 -11.27
C ILE A 100 -18.53 9.86 -11.95
N HIS A 101 -18.78 9.93 -13.26
CA HIS A 101 -18.92 11.17 -13.99
C HIS A 101 -20.38 11.63 -13.94
N ALA A 102 -20.63 12.80 -13.34
CA ALA A 102 -21.97 13.25 -12.97
C ALA A 102 -22.91 13.45 -14.17
N GLU A 103 -22.38 13.95 -15.29
CA GLU A 103 -23.20 14.26 -16.46
C GLU A 103 -23.58 13.02 -17.27
N SER A 104 -22.63 12.11 -17.53
CA SER A 104 -22.88 10.93 -18.37
C SER A 104 -23.36 9.70 -17.60
N GLY A 105 -23.16 9.67 -16.26
CA GLY A 105 -23.40 8.49 -15.45
C GLY A 105 -22.37 7.37 -15.65
N GLU A 106 -21.31 7.61 -16.43
CA GLU A 106 -20.21 6.66 -16.60
C GLU A 106 -19.48 6.47 -15.27
N TYR A 107 -19.07 5.24 -14.99
CA TYR A 107 -18.43 4.91 -13.71
C TYR A 107 -17.32 3.86 -13.83
N LEU A 108 -16.44 3.88 -12.87
CA LEU A 108 -15.51 2.82 -12.51
C LEU A 108 -15.77 2.42 -11.06
N MET A 109 -15.79 1.11 -10.78
CA MET A 109 -16.02 0.59 -9.45
C MET A 109 -15.05 -0.56 -9.16
N GLU A 110 -14.47 -0.56 -7.96
CA GLU A 110 -13.59 -1.61 -7.51
C GLU A 110 -13.83 -1.92 -6.03
N SER A 111 -13.67 -3.17 -5.67
CA SER A 111 -13.71 -3.62 -4.28
C SER A 111 -12.33 -4.04 -3.82
N PHE A 112 -11.90 -3.48 -2.70
CA PHE A 112 -10.63 -3.76 -2.06
C PHE A 112 -10.88 -4.52 -0.74
N ILE A 113 -10.27 -5.70 -0.60
CA ILE A 113 -10.34 -6.50 0.62
C ILE A 113 -9.06 -6.27 1.41
N MET A 114 -9.21 -5.74 2.63
CA MET A 114 -8.09 -5.51 3.52
C MET A 114 -7.88 -6.72 4.44
N PRO A 115 -6.71 -7.38 4.41
CA PRO A 115 -6.37 -8.38 5.41
C PRO A 115 -6.20 -7.70 6.77
N VAL A 116 -7.06 -8.06 7.73
CA VAL A 116 -7.01 -7.55 9.09
C VAL A 116 -6.48 -8.64 10.01
N ALA A 117 -5.40 -8.34 10.75
CA ALA A 117 -4.76 -9.31 11.64
C ALA A 117 -5.67 -9.80 12.78
N LYS A 118 -6.64 -8.96 13.19
CA LYS A 118 -7.64 -9.27 14.23
C LYS A 118 -9.04 -8.97 13.70
N PRO A 119 -9.64 -9.88 12.90
CA PRO A 119 -10.93 -9.62 12.24
C PRO A 119 -12.11 -9.49 13.21
N ASN A 120 -11.99 -10.00 14.44
CA ASN A 120 -13.02 -9.91 15.48
C ASN A 120 -12.83 -8.68 16.40
N ASP A 121 -11.82 -7.84 16.15
CA ASP A 121 -11.60 -6.59 16.89
C ASP A 121 -12.13 -5.43 16.05
N PRO A 122 -13.24 -4.77 16.49
CA PRO A 122 -13.84 -3.68 15.75
C PRO A 122 -12.88 -2.51 15.49
N GLN A 123 -11.96 -2.22 16.41
CA GLN A 123 -10.98 -1.16 16.26
C GLN A 123 -9.95 -1.50 15.18
N ALA A 124 -9.47 -2.74 15.13
CA ALA A 124 -8.57 -3.20 14.08
C ALA A 124 -9.25 -3.16 12.70
N VAL A 125 -10.52 -3.56 12.60
CA VAL A 125 -11.32 -3.50 11.38
C VAL A 125 -11.50 -2.05 10.92
N MET A 126 -11.89 -1.14 11.78
CA MET A 126 -12.07 0.29 11.44
C MET A 126 -10.77 0.96 11.01
N SER A 127 -9.66 0.61 11.64
CA SER A 127 -8.32 1.05 11.23
C SER A 127 -7.98 0.55 9.81
N GLY A 128 -8.25 -0.73 9.54
CA GLY A 128 -8.09 -1.33 8.22
C GLY A 128 -8.94 -0.65 7.14
N ILE A 129 -10.21 -0.36 7.43
CA ILE A 129 -11.10 0.36 6.52
C ILE A 129 -10.57 1.77 6.23
N THR A 130 -10.05 2.48 7.21
CA THR A 130 -9.47 3.82 7.03
C THR A 130 -8.24 3.75 6.10
N TYR A 131 -7.40 2.74 6.27
CA TYR A 131 -6.27 2.48 5.37
C TYR A 131 -6.75 2.16 3.95
N ALA A 132 -7.75 1.28 3.82
CA ALA A 132 -8.32 0.90 2.53
C ALA A 132 -8.91 2.11 1.79
N LYS A 133 -9.64 2.99 2.49
CA LYS A 133 -10.19 4.24 1.93
C LYS A 133 -9.10 5.09 1.29
N ARG A 134 -8.01 5.31 2.02
CA ARG A 134 -6.87 6.09 1.53
C ARG A 134 -6.21 5.45 0.32
N ALA A 135 -5.88 4.15 0.42
CA ALA A 135 -5.23 3.42 -0.65
C ALA A 135 -6.07 3.39 -1.94
N SER A 136 -7.37 3.11 -1.83
CA SER A 136 -8.28 3.07 -2.97
C SER A 136 -8.45 4.44 -3.65
N LEU A 137 -8.57 5.53 -2.89
CA LEU A 137 -8.65 6.88 -3.48
C LEU A 137 -7.36 7.25 -4.20
N THR A 138 -6.22 7.00 -3.58
CA THR A 138 -4.90 7.27 -4.18
C THR A 138 -4.73 6.53 -5.49
N ALA A 139 -5.06 5.24 -5.51
CA ALA A 139 -4.93 4.40 -6.70
C ALA A 139 -5.95 4.78 -7.80
N MET A 140 -7.24 4.91 -7.46
CA MET A 140 -8.31 5.19 -8.42
C MET A 140 -8.17 6.54 -9.11
N LEU A 141 -7.72 7.56 -8.38
CA LEU A 141 -7.58 8.93 -8.89
C LEU A 141 -6.18 9.22 -9.44
N GLY A 142 -5.21 8.31 -9.28
CA GLY A 142 -3.83 8.52 -9.73
C GLY A 142 -3.15 9.67 -9.00
N LEU A 143 -3.35 9.79 -7.65
CA LEU A 143 -2.85 10.92 -6.88
C LEU A 143 -1.34 10.86 -6.70
N ASN A 144 -0.68 12.01 -6.89
CA ASN A 144 0.74 12.17 -6.58
C ASN A 144 0.90 12.60 -5.11
N ILE A 145 1.34 11.66 -4.28
CA ILE A 145 1.69 11.90 -2.88
C ILE A 145 3.21 12.08 -2.78
N ASP A 146 3.65 13.07 -2.03
CA ASP A 146 5.05 13.50 -1.93
C ASP A 146 5.98 12.34 -1.58
N ASP A 147 7.04 12.21 -2.38
CA ASP A 147 8.11 11.19 -2.38
C ASP A 147 7.75 9.83 -1.76
N ASP A 148 7.47 8.87 -2.63
CA ASP A 148 7.48 7.45 -2.30
C ASP A 148 8.92 6.98 -2.00
N ASP A 149 9.45 7.42 -0.85
CA ASP A 149 10.61 6.80 -0.23
C ASP A 149 10.25 5.42 0.39
N ASP A 150 8.95 5.07 0.34
CA ASP A 150 8.41 3.82 0.87
C ASP A 150 8.72 2.61 -0.03
N GLY A 151 8.93 2.81 -1.33
CA GLY A 151 9.37 1.74 -2.24
C GLY A 151 10.78 1.23 -1.92
N ASN A 152 11.66 2.08 -1.41
CA ASN A 152 13.00 1.68 -0.95
C ASN A 152 13.02 1.13 0.49
N LYS A 153 11.98 1.42 1.29
CA LYS A 153 11.84 0.90 2.67
C LYS A 153 11.03 -0.39 2.74
N ALA A 154 10.24 -0.72 1.73
CA ALA A 154 9.50 -1.98 1.65
C ALA A 154 10.38 -3.19 1.27
N ALA A 155 11.58 -2.98 0.76
CA ALA A 155 12.66 -3.92 0.92
C ALA A 155 13.14 -3.79 2.37
N GLU A 156 12.39 -4.30 3.34
CA GLU A 156 12.90 -4.49 4.69
C GLU A 156 14.26 -5.15 4.54
N ASP A 157 15.29 -4.41 4.90
CA ASP A 157 16.64 -4.91 4.95
C ASP A 157 16.61 -6.15 5.87
N SER A 158 16.42 -7.32 5.27
CA SER A 158 16.24 -8.60 5.96
C SER A 158 17.50 -9.06 6.70
N ARG A 159 18.58 -8.24 6.65
CA ARG A 159 19.80 -8.53 7.37
C ARG A 159 19.55 -8.52 8.88
N ALA A 160 20.03 -9.55 9.55
CA ALA A 160 19.95 -9.64 11.00
C ALA A 160 20.82 -8.57 11.68
N TRP A 161 20.35 -8.03 12.80
CA TRP A 161 21.15 -7.14 13.62
C TRP A 161 22.30 -7.93 14.28
N LEU A 162 23.53 -7.43 14.13
CA LEU A 162 24.73 -7.94 14.80
C LEU A 162 25.11 -7.02 15.96
N ASN A 163 25.22 -7.58 17.14
CA ASN A 163 25.70 -6.90 18.35
C ASN A 163 26.46 -7.88 19.24
N PRO A 164 27.20 -7.40 20.27
CA PRO A 164 28.04 -8.25 21.12
C PRO A 164 27.32 -9.40 21.82
N LYS A 165 25.98 -9.39 21.90
CA LYS A 165 25.16 -10.43 22.53
C LYS A 165 24.64 -11.48 21.52
N THR A 166 24.93 -11.33 20.23
CA THR A 166 24.51 -12.32 19.22
C THR A 166 25.54 -13.44 19.11
N ASP A 167 25.08 -14.66 18.88
CA ASP A 167 25.93 -15.86 18.72
C ASP A 167 26.92 -15.73 17.55
N LYS A 168 26.63 -14.84 16.61
CA LYS A 168 27.45 -14.59 15.42
C LYS A 168 28.57 -13.57 15.64
N TRP A 169 28.59 -12.84 16.77
CA TRP A 169 29.55 -11.77 17.00
C TRP A 169 31.01 -12.27 16.93
N SER A 170 31.33 -13.30 17.69
CA SER A 170 32.70 -13.89 17.73
C SER A 170 33.13 -14.40 16.35
N SER A 171 32.21 -14.99 15.59
CA SER A 171 32.50 -15.46 14.23
C SER A 171 32.82 -14.31 13.27
N VAL A 172 32.19 -13.14 13.45
CA VAL A 172 32.44 -11.95 12.64
C VAL A 172 33.74 -11.28 13.05
N VAL A 173 34.07 -11.23 14.33
CA VAL A 173 35.38 -10.78 14.80
C VAL A 173 36.50 -11.63 14.17
N GLN A 174 36.33 -12.97 14.17
CA GLN A 174 37.31 -13.87 13.54
C GLN A 174 37.40 -13.62 12.02
N ALA A 175 36.29 -13.44 11.34
CA ALA A 175 36.31 -13.15 9.90
C ALA A 175 37.09 -11.86 9.58
N LEU A 176 36.95 -10.81 10.39
CA LEU A 176 37.73 -9.57 10.23
C LEU A 176 39.24 -9.83 10.47
N LYS A 177 39.60 -10.67 11.45
CA LYS A 177 41.00 -11.11 11.67
C LYS A 177 41.55 -11.90 10.48
N ASP A 178 40.69 -12.67 9.82
CA ASP A 178 41.04 -13.48 8.63
C ASP A 178 41.09 -12.63 7.33
N GLY A 179 40.92 -11.30 7.43
CA GLY A 179 41.09 -10.36 6.33
C GLY A 179 39.82 -9.98 5.56
N TYR A 180 38.63 -10.38 6.04
CA TYR A 180 37.39 -9.87 5.47
C TYR A 180 37.23 -8.36 5.82
N THR A 181 36.69 -7.58 4.88
CA THR A 181 36.46 -6.15 5.10
C THR A 181 35.12 -5.88 5.77
N MET A 182 35.00 -4.75 6.48
CA MET A 182 33.74 -4.30 7.10
C MET A 182 32.61 -4.19 6.06
N ASP A 183 32.91 -3.78 4.84
CA ASP A 183 31.92 -3.71 3.73
C ASP A 183 31.27 -5.06 3.41
N VAL A 184 32.02 -6.14 3.48
CA VAL A 184 31.49 -7.50 3.27
C VAL A 184 30.58 -7.89 4.43
N ILE A 185 30.93 -7.54 5.64
CA ILE A 185 30.13 -7.80 6.84
C ILE A 185 28.83 -6.98 6.81
N LEU A 186 28.90 -5.71 6.42
CA LEU A 186 27.74 -4.82 6.28
C LEU A 186 26.75 -5.25 5.21
N LYS A 187 27.19 -5.97 4.19
CA LYS A 187 26.26 -6.60 3.21
C LYS A 187 25.42 -7.71 3.83
N LYS A 188 25.87 -8.35 4.88
CA LYS A 188 25.23 -9.51 5.51
C LYS A 188 24.47 -9.17 6.81
N TYR A 189 24.95 -8.17 7.54
CA TYR A 189 24.42 -7.80 8.86
C TYR A 189 24.13 -6.30 8.95
N LYS A 190 23.12 -5.93 9.76
CA LYS A 190 22.93 -4.56 10.27
C LYS A 190 23.82 -4.37 11.50
N ILE A 191 24.60 -3.31 11.52
CA ILE A 191 25.53 -3.03 12.62
C ILE A 191 25.47 -1.53 12.91
N SER A 192 25.27 -1.14 14.18
CA SER A 192 25.34 0.27 14.57
C SER A 192 26.79 0.78 14.46
N THR A 193 26.95 2.10 14.29
CA THR A 193 28.26 2.75 14.19
C THR A 193 29.17 2.39 15.39
N ASP A 194 28.59 2.39 16.59
CA ASP A 194 29.34 2.03 17.82
C ASP A 194 29.81 0.57 17.80
N ASN A 195 28.98 -0.35 17.30
CA ASN A 195 29.33 -1.75 17.19
C ASN A 195 30.32 -2.04 16.06
N GLN A 196 30.34 -1.22 14.99
CA GLN A 196 31.38 -1.30 13.96
C GLN A 196 32.73 -0.95 14.54
N ALA A 197 32.82 0.18 15.29
CA ALA A 197 34.06 0.57 15.97
C ALA A 197 34.53 -0.49 17.01
N LEU A 198 33.58 -1.14 17.70
CA LEU A 198 33.89 -2.21 18.63
C LEU A 198 34.44 -3.46 17.91
N LEU A 199 33.83 -3.86 16.80
CA LEU A 199 34.32 -4.98 15.96
C LEU A 199 35.73 -4.74 15.45
N GLU A 200 36.02 -3.54 14.96
CA GLU A 200 37.35 -3.17 14.47
C GLU A 200 38.38 -3.21 15.61
N LYS A 201 38.03 -2.70 16.78
CA LYS A 201 38.87 -2.75 17.96
C LYS A 201 39.14 -4.19 18.43
N GLU A 202 38.14 -5.04 18.48
CA GLU A 202 38.30 -6.46 18.88
C GLU A 202 39.05 -7.26 17.81
N ALA A 203 38.89 -6.93 16.54
CA ALA A 203 39.66 -7.55 15.47
C ALA A 203 41.14 -7.13 15.45
N ALA A 204 41.46 -5.89 15.85
CA ALA A 204 42.82 -5.37 15.95
C ALA A 204 43.59 -5.86 17.17
N ASN A 205 42.90 -6.34 18.23
CA ASN A 205 43.52 -6.90 19.40
C ASN A 205 43.91 -8.37 19.11
N VAL A 206 45.17 -8.56 18.76
CA VAL A 206 45.84 -9.88 18.65
C VAL A 206 46.40 -10.29 20.03
#